data_185ecc3f5883f13a0868f73b8d536a8a
#
_entry.id   185ecc3f5883f13a0868f73b8d536a8a
#
_cell.length_a   1.000
_cell.length_b   1.000
_cell.length_c   1.000
_cell.angle_alpha   90.00
_cell.angle_beta   90.00
_cell.angle_gamma   90.00
#
_symmetry.space_group_name_H-M   'P 1'
#
loop_
_entity.id
_entity.type
_entity.pdbx_description
1 polymer ?
#
loop_
_entity_poly.entity_id
_entity_poly.type
_entity_poly.pdbx_seq_one_letter_code
_entity_poly.pdbx_strand_id
1 'polypeptide(L)'
;ISDNYAIVAVNANKLIMIVISLAGSMAITSVPVISELLAKNKTKDMKDQLSSNIQLFFFIMLPAVIGMAVVSKPLYTVFYRYSEFGTSILQWSSYMSLSLGLFVLLGSTLQAVNQTRPALTALAIGLVVKLVTQFPLLYVFHTYGMLLSNIIGFSVTVGLMLFTIDKITHLNFKHLFRQISIILLITIIMALLVFLIQKGIYQLVDKEDRIGSLINVSISATIGGIFYLYVTLKIRLADRLLGNKVAGIRRKLRIK
;
A
#
# COMPACT_ATOMS: atom_id res chain seq x y z
N ILE A 1 -12.99 28.23 2.53
CA ILE A 1 -13.14 26.79 2.18
C ILE A 1 -11.85 26.26 1.55
N SER A 2 -11.21 27.02 0.63
CA SER A 2 -9.98 26.58 -0.07
C SER A 2 -8.79 26.37 0.86
N ASP A 3 -8.57 27.25 1.84
CA ASP A 3 -7.40 27.21 2.71
C ASP A 3 -7.43 26.04 3.69
N ASN A 4 -8.60 25.76 4.25
CA ASN A 4 -8.78 24.59 5.12
C ASN A 4 -8.56 23.27 4.36
N TYR A 5 -8.95 23.20 3.10
CA TYR A 5 -8.72 22.03 2.26
C TYR A 5 -7.23 21.79 1.99
N ALA A 6 -6.50 22.83 1.61
CA ALA A 6 -5.07 22.74 1.34
C ALA A 6 -4.30 22.24 2.56
N ILE A 7 -4.59 22.78 3.75
CA ILE A 7 -3.97 22.34 5.01
C ILE A 7 -4.27 20.88 5.30
N VAL A 8 -5.54 20.45 5.17
CA VAL A 8 -5.95 19.07 5.44
C VAL A 8 -5.32 18.08 4.46
N ALA A 9 -5.26 18.44 3.18
CA ALA A 9 -4.63 17.60 2.16
C ALA A 9 -3.13 17.45 2.40
N VAL A 10 -2.43 18.53 2.77
CA VAL A 10 -1.01 18.48 3.14
C VAL A 10 -0.78 17.59 4.36
N ASN A 11 -1.64 17.70 5.37
CA ASN A 11 -1.54 16.90 6.59
C ASN A 11 -1.77 15.40 6.30
N ALA A 12 -2.78 15.04 5.51
CA ALA A 12 -3.03 13.67 5.10
C ALA A 12 -1.84 13.12 4.29
N ASN A 13 -1.28 13.91 3.38
CA ASN A 13 -0.10 13.51 2.60
C ASN A 13 1.11 13.18 3.46
N LYS A 14 1.37 13.92 4.54
CA LYS A 14 2.47 13.59 5.48
C LYS A 14 2.29 12.20 6.10
N LEU A 15 1.06 11.84 6.46
CA LEU A 15 0.78 10.53 7.05
C LEU A 15 0.93 9.39 6.03
N ILE A 16 0.42 9.55 4.82
CA ILE A 16 0.56 8.50 3.79
C ILE A 16 2.01 8.32 3.31
N MET A 17 2.85 9.36 3.40
CA MET A 17 4.27 9.25 3.06
C MET A 17 5.00 8.22 3.93
N ILE A 18 4.54 7.99 5.17
CA ILE A 18 5.07 6.93 6.04
C ILE A 18 4.86 5.56 5.37
N VAL A 19 3.68 5.31 4.84
CA VAL A 19 3.37 4.04 4.15
C VAL A 19 4.12 3.95 2.81
N ILE A 20 4.19 5.03 2.04
CA ILE A 20 4.91 5.06 0.76
C ILE A 20 6.41 4.81 0.95
N SER A 21 7.00 5.26 2.06
CA SER A 21 8.42 5.01 2.36
C SER A 21 8.77 3.53 2.48
N LEU A 22 7.82 2.67 2.87
CA LEU A 22 8.00 1.22 2.85
C LEU A 22 8.22 0.71 1.43
N ALA A 23 7.43 1.18 0.46
CA ALA A 23 7.61 0.84 -0.96
C ALA A 23 8.97 1.32 -1.48
N GLY A 24 9.39 2.54 -1.11
CA GLY A 24 10.71 3.08 -1.44
C GLY A 24 11.86 2.21 -0.91
N SER A 25 11.77 1.76 0.33
CA SER A 25 12.76 0.87 0.94
C SER A 25 12.85 -0.48 0.20
N MET A 26 11.71 -1.04 -0.20
CA MET A 26 11.67 -2.27 -1.00
C MET A 26 12.28 -2.04 -2.39
N ALA A 27 12.02 -0.90 -3.02
CA ALA A 27 12.60 -0.54 -4.31
C ALA A 27 14.13 -0.47 -4.23
N ILE A 28 14.67 0.23 -3.24
CA ILE A 28 16.12 0.37 -3.04
C ILE A 28 16.81 -1.00 -2.87
N THR A 29 16.21 -1.91 -2.12
CA THR A 29 16.79 -3.25 -1.89
C THR A 29 16.65 -4.18 -3.09
N SER A 30 15.64 -3.98 -3.94
CA SER A 30 15.35 -4.83 -5.11
C SER A 30 16.21 -4.50 -6.32
N VAL A 31 16.54 -3.22 -6.54
CA VAL A 31 17.28 -2.73 -7.72
C VAL A 31 18.60 -3.43 -7.93
N PRO A 32 19.53 -3.53 -6.96
CA PRO A 32 20.82 -4.19 -7.16
C PRO A 32 20.67 -5.65 -7.55
N VAL A 33 19.74 -6.37 -6.91
CA VAL A 33 19.53 -7.81 -7.18
C VAL A 33 19.02 -8.01 -8.60
N ILE A 34 18.07 -7.20 -9.05
CA ILE A 34 17.50 -7.30 -10.41
C ILE A 34 18.56 -6.95 -11.46
N SER A 35 19.34 -5.88 -11.23
CA SER A 35 20.42 -5.46 -12.14
C SER A 35 21.51 -6.52 -12.26
N GLU A 36 21.87 -7.20 -11.16
CA GLU A 36 22.84 -8.29 -11.15
C GLU A 36 22.32 -9.51 -11.97
N LEU A 37 21.05 -9.89 -11.76
CA LEU A 37 20.44 -10.99 -12.49
C LEU A 37 20.34 -10.70 -14.00
N LEU A 38 20.06 -9.45 -14.36
CA LEU A 38 20.07 -8.99 -15.75
C LEU A 38 21.47 -9.10 -16.36
N ALA A 39 22.50 -8.61 -15.67
CA ALA A 39 23.89 -8.66 -16.13
C ALA A 39 24.39 -10.11 -16.33
N LYS A 40 23.88 -11.05 -15.53
CA LYS A 40 24.19 -12.48 -15.64
C LYS A 40 23.31 -13.22 -16.64
N ASN A 41 22.44 -12.55 -17.39
CA ASN A 41 21.45 -13.14 -18.31
C ASN A 41 20.55 -14.23 -17.67
N LYS A 42 20.28 -14.13 -16.36
CA LYS A 42 19.46 -15.08 -15.61
C LYS A 42 17.99 -14.67 -15.63
N THR A 43 17.36 -14.73 -16.80
CA THR A 43 15.96 -14.27 -16.98
C THR A 43 14.94 -15.00 -16.11
N LYS A 44 15.14 -16.31 -15.86
CA LYS A 44 14.25 -17.08 -14.97
C LYS A 44 14.33 -16.61 -13.53
N ASP A 45 15.54 -16.48 -12.99
CA ASP A 45 15.77 -16.01 -11.62
C ASP A 45 15.24 -14.57 -11.44
N MET A 46 15.43 -13.72 -12.47
CA MET A 46 14.89 -12.37 -12.48
C MET A 46 13.35 -12.34 -12.44
N LYS A 47 12.68 -13.20 -13.21
CA LYS A 47 11.21 -13.37 -13.15
C LYS A 47 10.73 -13.78 -11.76
N ASP A 48 11.37 -14.77 -11.14
CA ASP A 48 11.01 -15.26 -9.83
C ASP A 48 11.23 -14.18 -8.77
N GLN A 49 12.33 -13.43 -8.85
CA GLN A 49 12.61 -12.30 -7.97
C GLN A 49 11.58 -11.18 -8.11
N LEU A 50 11.21 -10.81 -9.34
CA LEU A 50 10.18 -9.79 -9.59
C LEU A 50 8.82 -10.21 -9.06
N SER A 51 8.43 -11.46 -9.31
CA SER A 51 7.20 -12.03 -8.78
C SER A 51 7.17 -12.00 -7.25
N SER A 52 8.28 -12.37 -6.60
CA SER A 52 8.44 -12.32 -5.14
C SER A 52 8.36 -10.89 -4.61
N ASN A 53 9.02 -9.93 -5.27
CA ASN A 53 8.99 -8.52 -4.87
C ASN A 53 7.57 -7.92 -4.92
N ILE A 54 6.81 -8.22 -5.98
CA ILE A 54 5.42 -7.77 -6.11
C ILE A 54 4.55 -8.41 -5.02
N GLN A 55 4.71 -9.70 -4.76
CA GLN A 55 3.96 -10.37 -3.69
C GLN A 55 4.31 -9.81 -2.31
N LEU A 56 5.59 -9.57 -2.04
CA LEU A 56 6.07 -8.98 -0.79
C LEU A 56 5.55 -7.53 -0.62
N PHE A 57 5.50 -6.78 -1.72
CA PHE A 57 4.91 -5.46 -1.72
C PHE A 57 3.44 -5.50 -1.26
N PHE A 58 2.61 -6.33 -1.87
CA PHE A 58 1.21 -6.46 -1.47
C PHE A 58 1.06 -7.02 -0.04
N PHE A 59 1.93 -7.94 0.36
CA PHE A 59 1.95 -8.49 1.72
C PHE A 59 2.16 -7.43 2.81
N ILE A 60 2.98 -6.40 2.54
CA ILE A 60 3.26 -5.32 3.49
C ILE A 60 2.27 -4.16 3.29
N MET A 61 2.05 -3.75 2.04
CA MET A 61 1.32 -2.52 1.74
C MET A 61 -0.20 -2.66 1.91
N LEU A 62 -0.81 -3.81 1.59
CA LEU A 62 -2.25 -3.97 1.74
C LEU A 62 -2.72 -3.80 3.20
N PRO A 63 -2.14 -4.52 4.19
CA PRO A 63 -2.54 -4.32 5.57
C PRO A 63 -2.20 -2.91 6.10
N ALA A 64 -1.10 -2.30 5.66
CA ALA A 64 -0.74 -0.94 6.05
C ALA A 64 -1.74 0.09 5.51
N VAL A 65 -2.09 0.01 4.23
CA VAL A 65 -3.03 0.91 3.55
C VAL A 65 -4.44 0.77 4.10
N ILE A 66 -4.96 -0.46 4.16
CA ILE A 66 -6.32 -0.73 4.63
C ILE A 66 -6.42 -0.48 6.14
N GLY A 67 -5.39 -0.86 6.89
CA GLY A 67 -5.30 -0.56 8.32
C GLY A 67 -5.34 0.95 8.57
N MET A 68 -4.52 1.75 7.85
CA MET A 68 -4.53 3.21 7.95
C MET A 68 -5.90 3.79 7.57
N ALA A 69 -6.54 3.27 6.53
CA ALA A 69 -7.88 3.72 6.13
C ALA A 69 -8.93 3.47 7.21
N VAL A 70 -8.90 2.32 7.89
CA VAL A 70 -9.82 1.99 8.98
C VAL A 70 -9.56 2.85 10.21
N VAL A 71 -8.29 3.04 10.60
CA VAL A 71 -7.94 3.86 11.78
C VAL A 71 -7.75 5.35 11.43
N SER A 72 -8.19 5.80 10.26
CA SER A 72 -7.99 7.17 9.78
C SER A 72 -8.52 8.22 10.76
N LYS A 73 -9.67 7.97 11.42
CA LYS A 73 -10.27 8.89 12.37
C LYS A 73 -9.40 9.11 13.61
N PRO A 74 -9.08 8.10 14.41
CA PRO A 74 -8.21 8.31 15.57
C PRO A 74 -6.78 8.71 15.15
N LEU A 75 -6.28 8.23 14.03
CA LEU A 75 -4.95 8.58 13.55
C LEU A 75 -4.85 10.07 13.20
N TYR A 76 -5.85 10.61 12.49
CA TYR A 76 -5.88 12.04 12.16
C TYR A 76 -6.00 12.90 13.42
N THR A 77 -6.83 12.50 14.38
CA THR A 77 -7.05 13.21 15.66
C THR A 77 -5.79 13.25 16.52
N VAL A 78 -4.97 12.19 16.52
CA VAL A 78 -3.69 12.15 17.27
C VAL A 78 -2.72 13.22 16.79
N PHE A 79 -2.53 13.36 15.48
CA PHE A 79 -1.55 14.27 14.90
C PHE A 79 -2.08 15.69 14.72
N TYR A 80 -3.39 15.81 14.47
CA TYR A 80 -4.07 17.06 14.19
C TYR A 80 -5.32 17.19 15.09
N ARG A 81 -6.10 18.24 14.95
CA ARG A 81 -7.39 18.32 15.62
C ARG A 81 -8.42 17.43 14.92
N TYR A 82 -9.41 16.95 15.69
CA TYR A 82 -10.52 16.21 15.12
C TYR A 82 -11.19 16.98 13.97
N SER A 83 -11.35 16.30 12.86
CA SER A 83 -12.01 16.83 11.67
C SER A 83 -12.58 15.66 10.88
N GLU A 84 -13.87 15.65 10.63
CA GLU A 84 -14.50 14.63 9.78
C GLU A 84 -13.97 14.70 8.35
N PHE A 85 -13.80 15.91 7.84
CA PHE A 85 -13.23 16.14 6.53
C PHE A 85 -11.78 15.62 6.45
N GLY A 86 -10.94 15.94 7.46
CA GLY A 86 -9.57 15.47 7.53
C GLY A 86 -9.47 13.94 7.61
N THR A 87 -10.35 13.32 8.37
CA THR A 87 -10.48 11.85 8.45
C THR A 87 -10.79 11.24 7.10
N SER A 88 -11.79 11.77 6.39
CA SER A 88 -12.20 11.27 5.08
C SER A 88 -11.10 11.46 4.03
N ILE A 89 -10.42 12.60 4.03
CA ILE A 89 -9.27 12.84 3.12
C ILE A 89 -8.14 11.86 3.40
N LEU A 90 -7.80 11.60 4.68
CA LEU A 90 -6.78 10.61 5.03
C LEU A 90 -7.18 9.20 4.59
N GLN A 91 -8.44 8.82 4.75
CA GLN A 91 -8.96 7.52 4.34
C GLN A 91 -8.79 7.31 2.82
N TRP A 92 -9.24 8.27 2.00
CA TRP A 92 -9.10 8.19 0.54
C TRP A 92 -7.65 8.28 0.09
N SER A 93 -6.84 9.12 0.73
CA SER A 93 -5.41 9.22 0.47
C SER A 93 -4.66 7.93 0.80
N SER A 94 -5.12 7.18 1.80
CA SER A 94 -4.55 5.86 2.12
C SER A 94 -4.69 4.90 0.94
N TYR A 95 -5.86 4.83 0.29
CA TYR A 95 -6.02 4.00 -0.90
C TYR A 95 -5.13 4.45 -2.08
N MET A 96 -4.96 5.75 -2.25
CA MET A 96 -4.04 6.30 -3.26
C MET A 96 -2.59 5.84 -3.03
N SER A 97 -2.17 5.68 -1.79
CA SER A 97 -0.79 5.29 -1.45
C SER A 97 -0.42 3.90 -1.97
N LEU A 98 -1.39 3.00 -2.18
CA LEU A 98 -1.15 1.68 -2.77
C LEU A 98 -0.69 1.79 -4.24
N SER A 99 -1.43 2.55 -5.06
CA SER A 99 -1.08 2.78 -6.46
C SER A 99 0.24 3.53 -6.59
N LEU A 100 0.46 4.54 -5.75
CA LEU A 100 1.69 5.32 -5.75
C LEU A 100 2.90 4.49 -5.29
N GLY A 101 2.76 3.66 -4.25
CA GLY A 101 3.81 2.77 -3.80
C GLY A 101 4.18 1.73 -4.85
N LEU A 102 3.19 1.17 -5.54
CA LEU A 102 3.43 0.21 -6.63
C LEU A 102 4.12 0.89 -7.83
N PHE A 103 3.75 2.14 -8.15
CA PHE A 103 4.47 2.95 -9.13
C PHE A 103 5.95 3.12 -8.76
N VAL A 104 6.27 3.41 -7.50
CA VAL A 104 7.66 3.55 -7.03
C VAL A 104 8.43 2.24 -7.20
N LEU A 105 7.86 1.10 -6.80
CA LEU A 105 8.49 -0.22 -6.91
C LEU A 105 8.73 -0.61 -8.38
N LEU A 106 7.71 -0.48 -9.24
CA LEU A 106 7.81 -0.88 -10.65
C LEU A 106 8.68 0.08 -11.46
N GLY A 107 8.62 1.37 -11.15
CA GLY A 107 9.46 2.39 -11.78
C GLY A 107 10.95 2.13 -11.54
N SER A 108 11.34 1.87 -10.30
CA SER A 108 12.72 1.50 -9.96
C SER A 108 13.14 0.16 -10.57
N THR A 109 12.22 -0.80 -10.65
CA THR A 109 12.44 -2.09 -11.34
C THR A 109 12.72 -1.89 -12.82
N LEU A 110 11.92 -1.08 -13.52
CA LEU A 110 12.14 -0.79 -14.95
C LEU A 110 13.45 -0.06 -15.20
N GLN A 111 13.85 0.83 -14.29
CA GLN A 111 15.18 1.46 -14.35
C GLN A 111 16.31 0.41 -14.19
N ALA A 112 16.15 -0.53 -13.25
CA ALA A 112 17.11 -1.61 -13.01
C ALA A 112 17.32 -2.52 -14.23
N VAL A 113 16.29 -2.70 -15.07
CA VAL A 113 16.37 -3.48 -16.33
C VAL A 113 16.60 -2.61 -17.56
N ASN A 114 17.10 -1.38 -17.42
CA ASN A 114 17.38 -0.42 -18.50
C ASN A 114 16.17 -0.05 -19.36
N GLN A 115 14.96 -0.16 -18.81
CA GLN A 115 13.69 0.19 -19.49
C GLN A 115 13.13 1.54 -19.01
N THR A 116 14.01 2.54 -18.92
CA THR A 116 13.63 3.89 -18.43
C THR A 116 12.65 4.59 -19.37
N ARG A 117 12.83 4.46 -20.70
CA ARG A 117 11.93 5.09 -21.68
C ARG A 117 10.50 4.58 -21.57
N PRO A 118 10.20 3.27 -21.58
CA PRO A 118 8.85 2.76 -21.34
C PRO A 118 8.27 3.19 -19.99
N ALA A 119 9.08 3.28 -18.94
CA ALA A 119 8.63 3.77 -17.64
C ALA A 119 8.17 5.24 -17.70
N LEU A 120 8.93 6.10 -18.38
CA LEU A 120 8.57 7.51 -18.57
C LEU A 120 7.34 7.66 -19.47
N THR A 121 7.21 6.87 -20.54
CA THR A 121 6.02 6.90 -21.40
C THR A 121 4.77 6.45 -20.64
N ALA A 122 4.86 5.41 -19.81
CA ALA A 122 3.77 4.98 -18.94
C ALA A 122 3.34 6.09 -17.96
N LEU A 123 4.31 6.78 -17.36
CA LEU A 123 4.05 7.92 -16.47
C LEU A 123 3.37 9.08 -17.22
N ALA A 124 3.85 9.43 -18.42
CA ALA A 124 3.26 10.48 -19.24
C ALA A 124 1.80 10.17 -19.61
N ILE A 125 1.51 8.92 -20.02
CA ILE A 125 0.13 8.49 -20.33
C ILE A 125 -0.74 8.57 -19.07
N GLY A 126 -0.26 8.07 -17.93
CA GLY A 126 -0.99 8.14 -16.68
C GLY A 126 -1.27 9.58 -16.21
N LEU A 127 -0.32 10.51 -16.45
CA LEU A 127 -0.50 11.94 -16.19
C LEU A 127 -1.61 12.53 -17.08
N VAL A 128 -1.59 12.22 -18.37
CA VAL A 128 -2.66 12.67 -19.30
C VAL A 128 -4.02 12.14 -18.85
N VAL A 129 -4.12 10.85 -18.53
CA VAL A 129 -5.36 10.25 -18.03
C VAL A 129 -5.83 10.93 -16.74
N LYS A 130 -4.90 11.18 -15.80
CA LYS A 130 -5.20 11.94 -14.57
C LYS A 130 -5.78 13.32 -14.91
N LEU A 131 -5.15 14.08 -15.79
CA LEU A 131 -5.61 15.43 -16.14
C LEU A 131 -6.99 15.40 -16.81
N VAL A 132 -7.22 14.47 -17.74
CA VAL A 132 -8.52 14.33 -18.42
C VAL A 132 -9.62 13.93 -17.45
N THR A 133 -9.34 13.01 -16.52
CA THR A 133 -10.34 12.54 -15.54
C THR A 133 -10.54 13.52 -14.38
N GLN A 134 -9.60 14.40 -14.11
CA GLN A 134 -9.65 15.32 -12.97
C GLN A 134 -10.82 16.30 -13.06
N PHE A 135 -11.06 16.89 -14.24
CA PHE A 135 -12.12 17.88 -14.41
C PHE A 135 -13.52 17.28 -14.16
N PRO A 136 -13.95 16.19 -14.85
CA PRO A 136 -15.25 15.60 -14.60
C PRO A 136 -15.40 15.04 -13.17
N LEU A 137 -14.34 14.44 -12.62
CA LEU A 137 -14.40 13.91 -11.26
C LEU A 137 -14.47 15.03 -10.22
N LEU A 138 -13.79 16.15 -10.44
CA LEU A 138 -13.86 17.32 -9.56
C LEU A 138 -15.28 17.93 -9.58
N TYR A 139 -15.92 17.97 -10.73
CA TYR A 139 -17.29 18.47 -10.87
C TYR A 139 -18.31 17.59 -10.13
N VAL A 140 -18.18 16.27 -10.21
CA VAL A 140 -19.14 15.32 -9.60
C VAL A 140 -18.83 15.06 -8.12
N PHE A 141 -17.56 14.82 -7.78
CA PHE A 141 -17.14 14.38 -6.43
C PHE A 141 -16.42 15.47 -5.65
N HIS A 142 -16.38 16.70 -6.16
CA HIS A 142 -15.69 17.83 -5.53
C HIS A 142 -14.25 17.46 -5.13
N THR A 143 -13.91 17.66 -3.89
CA THR A 143 -12.60 17.38 -3.29
C THR A 143 -12.11 15.94 -3.50
N TYR A 144 -12.99 14.94 -3.38
CA TYR A 144 -12.63 13.54 -3.58
C TYR A 144 -12.29 13.22 -5.03
N GLY A 145 -12.79 14.01 -5.98
CA GLY A 145 -12.47 13.87 -7.40
C GLY A 145 -10.96 14.00 -7.69
N MET A 146 -10.25 14.84 -6.95
CA MET A 146 -8.79 14.96 -7.08
C MET A 146 -8.06 13.68 -6.63
N LEU A 147 -8.52 13.06 -5.54
CA LEU A 147 -7.92 11.81 -5.05
C LEU A 147 -8.24 10.65 -5.99
N LEU A 148 -9.48 10.57 -6.49
CA LEU A 148 -9.90 9.56 -7.45
C LEU A 148 -9.12 9.67 -8.77
N SER A 149 -8.92 10.88 -9.30
CA SER A 149 -8.14 11.09 -10.53
C SER A 149 -6.68 10.67 -10.35
N ASN A 150 -6.08 10.89 -9.18
CA ASN A 150 -4.75 10.39 -8.84
C ASN A 150 -4.71 8.86 -8.82
N ILE A 151 -5.69 8.21 -8.17
CA ILE A 151 -5.78 6.74 -8.13
C ILE A 151 -5.88 6.18 -9.55
N ILE A 152 -6.74 6.75 -10.40
CA ILE A 152 -6.92 6.33 -11.80
C ILE A 152 -5.62 6.52 -12.58
N GLY A 153 -5.01 7.71 -12.52
CA GLY A 153 -3.77 8.02 -13.24
C GLY A 153 -2.61 7.09 -12.86
N PHE A 154 -2.37 6.90 -11.56
CA PHE A 154 -1.34 5.97 -11.09
C PHE A 154 -1.67 4.51 -11.40
N SER A 155 -2.95 4.10 -11.37
CA SER A 155 -3.36 2.74 -11.73
C SER A 155 -3.10 2.44 -13.20
N VAL A 156 -3.36 3.40 -14.09
CA VAL A 156 -3.02 3.27 -15.52
C VAL A 156 -1.51 3.21 -15.71
N THR A 157 -0.75 4.08 -15.06
CA THR A 157 0.73 4.03 -15.10
C THR A 157 1.26 2.67 -14.67
N VAL A 158 0.78 2.15 -13.53
CA VAL A 158 1.14 0.85 -12.98
C VAL A 158 0.78 -0.29 -13.95
N GLY A 159 -0.41 -0.25 -14.55
CA GLY A 159 -0.85 -1.23 -15.54
C GLY A 159 0.08 -1.29 -16.76
N LEU A 160 0.48 -0.14 -17.30
CA LEU A 160 1.42 -0.04 -18.40
C LEU A 160 2.84 -0.51 -18.02
N MET A 161 3.29 -0.19 -16.81
CA MET A 161 4.57 -0.67 -16.29
C MET A 161 4.58 -2.18 -16.12
N LEU A 162 3.51 -2.77 -15.56
CA LEU A 162 3.36 -4.22 -15.44
C LEU A 162 3.34 -4.90 -16.81
N PHE A 163 2.65 -4.33 -17.79
CA PHE A 163 2.65 -4.83 -19.16
C PHE A 163 4.04 -4.81 -19.78
N THR A 164 4.82 -3.76 -19.53
CA THR A 164 6.21 -3.67 -20.01
C THR A 164 7.09 -4.73 -19.35
N ILE A 165 6.96 -4.93 -18.05
CA ILE A 165 7.71 -5.97 -17.32
C ILE A 165 7.32 -7.37 -17.83
N ASP A 166 6.05 -7.60 -18.10
CA ASP A 166 5.57 -8.88 -18.63
C ASP A 166 6.17 -9.23 -19.98
N LYS A 167 6.30 -8.26 -20.87
CA LYS A 167 6.96 -8.46 -22.18
C LYS A 167 8.41 -8.96 -22.06
N ILE A 168 9.09 -8.60 -20.97
CA ILE A 168 10.49 -8.94 -20.75
C ILE A 168 10.61 -10.28 -20.01
N THR A 169 9.74 -10.54 -19.05
CA THR A 169 9.90 -11.62 -18.07
C THR A 169 8.85 -12.71 -18.16
N HIS A 170 7.77 -12.50 -18.92
CA HIS A 170 6.63 -13.42 -19.02
C HIS A 170 6.12 -13.85 -17.63
N LEU A 171 5.66 -12.86 -16.82
CA LEU A 171 5.18 -13.07 -15.48
C LEU A 171 3.98 -14.04 -15.45
N ASN A 172 3.90 -14.85 -14.41
CA ASN A 172 2.74 -15.70 -14.20
C ASN A 172 1.65 -14.94 -13.42
N PHE A 173 0.86 -14.12 -14.12
CA PHE A 173 -0.20 -13.31 -13.51
C PHE A 173 -1.24 -14.15 -12.75
N LYS A 174 -1.55 -15.36 -13.20
CA LYS A 174 -2.50 -16.22 -12.51
C LYS A 174 -2.02 -16.59 -11.10
N HIS A 175 -0.72 -16.87 -10.98
CA HIS A 175 -0.12 -17.17 -9.68
C HIS A 175 -0.07 -15.91 -8.79
N LEU A 176 0.38 -14.77 -9.35
CA LEU A 176 0.41 -13.48 -8.66
C LEU A 176 -0.98 -13.09 -8.14
N PHE A 177 -1.99 -13.11 -9.01
CA PHE A 177 -3.35 -12.75 -8.65
C PHE A 177 -3.91 -13.61 -7.54
N ARG A 178 -3.69 -14.93 -7.61
CA ARG A 178 -4.11 -15.85 -6.54
C ARG A 178 -3.48 -15.52 -5.20
N GLN A 179 -2.18 -15.22 -5.17
CA GLN A 179 -1.48 -14.85 -3.93
C GLN A 179 -1.97 -13.51 -3.38
N ILE A 180 -2.11 -12.51 -4.25
CA ILE A 180 -2.62 -11.18 -3.87
C ILE A 180 -4.05 -11.28 -3.34
N SER A 181 -4.91 -12.12 -3.94
CA SER A 181 -6.29 -12.32 -3.47
C SER A 181 -6.33 -12.94 -2.06
N ILE A 182 -5.43 -13.87 -1.75
CA ILE A 182 -5.32 -14.44 -0.40
C ILE A 182 -4.88 -13.35 0.60
N ILE A 183 -3.88 -12.55 0.25
CA ILE A 183 -3.41 -11.44 1.09
C ILE A 183 -4.55 -10.44 1.33
N LEU A 184 -5.29 -10.09 0.28
CA LEU A 184 -6.42 -9.16 0.35
C LEU A 184 -7.52 -9.70 1.28
N LEU A 185 -7.86 -10.98 1.17
CA LEU A 185 -8.87 -11.61 2.03
C LEU A 185 -8.47 -11.57 3.51
N ILE A 186 -7.22 -11.91 3.83
CA ILE A 186 -6.73 -11.83 5.21
C ILE A 186 -6.75 -10.39 5.70
N THR A 187 -6.38 -9.44 4.84
CA THR A 187 -6.38 -8.01 5.18
C THR A 187 -7.80 -7.49 5.43
N ILE A 188 -8.80 -7.94 4.66
CA ILE A 188 -10.20 -7.58 4.90
C ILE A 188 -10.68 -8.10 6.25
N ILE A 189 -10.36 -9.35 6.61
CA ILE A 189 -10.71 -9.92 7.92
C ILE A 189 -10.03 -9.12 9.04
N MET A 190 -8.75 -8.78 8.88
CA MET A 190 -8.02 -7.90 9.80
C MET A 190 -8.72 -6.54 9.95
N ALA A 191 -9.11 -5.93 8.82
CA ALA A 191 -9.78 -4.63 8.80
C ALA A 191 -11.12 -4.65 9.55
N LEU A 192 -11.92 -5.70 9.36
CA LEU A 192 -13.18 -5.91 10.09
C LEU A 192 -12.93 -6.04 11.61
N LEU A 193 -11.92 -6.81 11.99
CA LEU A 193 -11.55 -6.96 13.39
C LEU A 193 -11.13 -5.62 14.00
N VAL A 194 -10.26 -4.88 13.33
CA VAL A 194 -9.80 -3.54 13.75
C VAL A 194 -10.98 -2.57 13.86
N PHE A 195 -11.90 -2.59 12.91
CA PHE A 195 -13.11 -1.75 12.93
C PHE A 195 -14.00 -2.04 14.13
N LEU A 196 -14.21 -3.32 14.47
CA LEU A 196 -15.00 -3.74 15.64
C LEU A 196 -14.35 -3.29 16.96
N ILE A 197 -13.03 -3.47 17.08
CA ILE A 197 -12.27 -3.01 18.25
C ILE A 197 -12.39 -1.49 18.39
N GLN A 198 -12.18 -0.76 17.31
CA GLN A 198 -12.28 0.69 17.30
C GLN A 198 -13.67 1.18 17.74
N LYS A 199 -14.74 0.50 17.25
CA LYS A 199 -16.12 0.82 17.66
C LYS A 199 -16.34 0.56 19.15
N GLY A 200 -15.77 -0.51 19.71
CA GLY A 200 -15.83 -0.81 21.14
C GLY A 200 -15.10 0.23 22.00
N ILE A 201 -13.90 0.64 21.58
CA ILE A 201 -13.11 1.66 22.29
C ILE A 201 -13.83 3.01 22.30
N TYR A 202 -14.49 3.39 21.20
CA TYR A 202 -15.26 4.64 21.13
C TYR A 202 -16.54 4.68 21.98
N GLN A 203 -16.94 3.57 22.58
CA GLN A 203 -18.00 3.57 23.62
C GLN A 203 -17.45 3.97 24.99
N LEU A 204 -16.15 3.80 25.20
CA LEU A 204 -15.48 4.04 26.48
C LEU A 204 -14.71 5.37 26.50
N VAL A 205 -14.33 5.88 25.33
CA VAL A 205 -13.46 7.05 25.19
C VAL A 205 -14.06 8.03 24.19
N ASP A 206 -13.95 9.32 24.48
CA ASP A 206 -14.47 10.37 23.62
C ASP A 206 -13.68 10.40 22.29
N LYS A 207 -14.41 10.57 21.18
CA LYS A 207 -13.88 10.56 19.81
C LYS A 207 -13.01 11.77 19.50
N GLU A 208 -13.15 12.84 20.26
CA GLU A 208 -12.45 14.12 20.10
C GLU A 208 -11.20 14.20 20.99
N ASP A 209 -11.11 13.32 21.98
CA ASP A 209 -9.97 13.29 22.87
C ASP A 209 -8.72 12.73 22.16
N ARG A 210 -7.63 13.49 22.27
CA ARG A 210 -6.34 13.14 21.65
C ARG A 210 -5.69 11.92 22.30
N ILE A 211 -5.77 11.82 23.62
CA ILE A 211 -5.21 10.70 24.39
C ILE A 211 -6.01 9.44 24.11
N GLY A 212 -7.33 9.53 24.12
CA GLY A 212 -8.20 8.41 23.78
C GLY A 212 -7.99 7.92 22.33
N SER A 213 -7.78 8.83 21.40
CA SER A 213 -7.44 8.50 20.01
C SER A 213 -6.08 7.81 19.90
N LEU A 214 -5.07 8.22 20.69
CA LEU A 214 -3.75 7.57 20.72
C LEU A 214 -3.85 6.13 21.25
N ILE A 215 -4.61 5.92 22.33
CA ILE A 215 -4.87 4.59 22.89
C ILE A 215 -5.59 3.73 21.84
N ASN A 216 -6.59 4.27 21.17
CA ASN A 216 -7.36 3.57 20.14
C ASN A 216 -6.45 3.12 18.97
N VAL A 217 -5.61 4.02 18.41
CA VAL A 217 -4.67 3.68 17.35
C VAL A 217 -3.70 2.60 17.80
N SER A 218 -3.12 2.75 19.00
CA SER A 218 -2.12 1.82 19.53
C SER A 218 -2.68 0.40 19.73
N ILE A 219 -3.85 0.29 20.34
CA ILE A 219 -4.53 -0.99 20.56
C ILE A 219 -4.94 -1.61 19.21
N SER A 220 -5.60 -0.82 18.37
CA SER A 220 -6.10 -1.28 17.05
C SER A 220 -4.96 -1.74 16.13
N ALA A 221 -3.88 -0.97 16.05
CA ALA A 221 -2.71 -1.32 15.23
C ALA A 221 -1.99 -2.56 15.77
N THR A 222 -1.83 -2.67 17.10
CA THR A 222 -1.16 -3.82 17.72
C THR A 222 -1.97 -5.11 17.51
N ILE A 223 -3.26 -5.10 17.81
CA ILE A 223 -4.11 -6.29 17.65
C ILE A 223 -4.26 -6.65 16.18
N GLY A 224 -4.49 -5.67 15.30
CA GLY A 224 -4.58 -5.90 13.86
C GLY A 224 -3.28 -6.47 13.29
N GLY A 225 -2.13 -5.93 13.66
CA GLY A 225 -0.82 -6.40 13.25
C GLY A 225 -0.51 -7.83 13.74
N ILE A 226 -0.77 -8.11 15.02
CA ILE A 226 -0.58 -9.46 15.59
C ILE A 226 -1.50 -10.46 14.89
N PHE A 227 -2.77 -10.12 14.69
CA PHE A 227 -3.73 -10.97 13.99
C PHE A 227 -3.28 -11.28 12.56
N TYR A 228 -2.87 -10.25 11.80
CA TYR A 228 -2.39 -10.40 10.44
C TYR A 228 -1.16 -11.30 10.37
N LEU A 229 -0.17 -11.05 11.21
CA LEU A 229 1.04 -11.86 11.29
C LEU A 229 0.74 -13.30 11.71
N TYR A 230 -0.13 -13.51 12.71
CA TYR A 230 -0.52 -14.84 13.16
C TYR A 230 -1.18 -15.65 12.04
N VAL A 231 -2.16 -15.07 11.34
CA VAL A 231 -2.87 -15.75 10.24
C VAL A 231 -1.93 -16.07 9.09
N THR A 232 -1.09 -15.13 8.68
CA THR A 232 -0.14 -15.31 7.57
C THR A 232 0.94 -16.34 7.89
N LEU A 233 1.37 -16.45 9.14
CA LEU A 233 2.27 -17.50 9.63
C LEU A 233 1.59 -18.87 9.61
N LYS A 234 0.35 -18.95 10.07
CA LYS A 234 -0.43 -20.21 10.10
C LYS A 234 -0.66 -20.79 8.69
N ILE A 235 -0.89 -19.93 7.71
CA ILE A 235 -1.09 -20.34 6.30
C ILE A 235 0.25 -20.56 5.57
N ARG A 236 1.39 -20.36 6.24
CA ARG A 236 2.75 -20.45 5.68
C ARG A 236 3.02 -19.45 4.55
N LEU A 237 2.21 -18.40 4.46
CA LEU A 237 2.40 -17.35 3.46
C LEU A 237 3.62 -16.50 3.79
N ALA A 238 3.78 -16.13 5.05
CA ALA A 238 4.94 -15.37 5.53
C ALA A 238 6.25 -16.17 5.34
N ASP A 239 6.24 -17.49 5.55
CA ASP A 239 7.42 -18.36 5.34
C ASP A 239 7.87 -18.34 3.87
N ARG A 240 6.93 -18.34 2.93
CA ARG A 240 7.24 -18.28 1.49
C ARG A 240 7.81 -16.94 1.03
N LEU A 241 7.31 -15.83 1.60
CA LEU A 241 7.67 -14.48 1.16
C LEU A 241 8.90 -13.93 1.87
N LEU A 242 9.09 -14.25 3.14
CA LEU A 242 10.17 -13.72 4.00
C LEU A 242 11.32 -14.73 4.23
N GLY A 243 11.17 -15.96 3.74
CA GLY A 243 12.18 -17.00 3.80
C GLY A 243 12.50 -17.51 5.22
N ASN A 244 13.66 -18.15 5.38
CA ASN A 244 14.07 -18.83 6.61
C ASN A 244 14.16 -17.95 7.87
N LYS A 245 14.18 -16.62 7.74
CA LYS A 245 14.21 -15.71 8.89
C LYS A 245 12.93 -15.79 9.74
N VAL A 246 11.81 -16.17 9.14
CA VAL A 246 10.52 -16.30 9.81
C VAL A 246 10.34 -17.68 10.47
N ALA A 247 11.03 -18.70 9.99
CA ALA A 247 11.03 -20.03 10.60
C ALA A 247 11.47 -20.02 12.09
N GLY A 248 12.38 -19.10 12.46
CA GLY A 248 12.78 -18.86 13.84
C GLY A 248 11.68 -18.30 14.73
N ILE A 249 10.87 -17.36 14.20
CA ILE A 249 9.75 -16.73 14.91
C ILE A 249 8.64 -17.77 15.13
N ARG A 250 8.36 -18.61 14.14
CA ARG A 250 7.36 -19.67 14.20
C ARG A 250 7.69 -20.71 15.26
N ARG A 251 8.99 -21.12 15.40
CA ARG A 251 9.44 -22.01 16.48
C ARG A 251 9.20 -21.41 17.86
N LYS A 252 9.48 -20.10 18.04
CA LYS A 252 9.24 -19.40 19.32
C LYS A 252 7.76 -19.27 19.66
N LEU A 253 6.90 -19.09 18.67
CA LEU A 253 5.44 -18.94 18.85
C LEU A 253 4.69 -20.28 18.92
N ARG A 254 5.37 -21.44 18.82
CA ARG A 254 4.77 -22.79 18.80
C ARG A 254 3.59 -22.94 17.81
N ILE A 255 3.60 -22.22 16.71
CA ILE A 255 2.57 -22.31 15.66
C ILE A 255 2.90 -23.55 14.81
N LYS A 256 2.06 -24.60 14.91
CA LYS A 256 2.17 -25.79 14.07
C LYS A 256 1.73 -25.55 12.65
#